data_4d4e05fc602d39a65fea6479a29c1686
#
_entry.id   4d4e05fc602d39a65fea6479a29c1686
#
_cell.length_a   1.000
_cell.length_b   1.000
_cell.length_c   1.000
_cell.angle_alpha   90.00
_cell.angle_beta   90.00
_cell.angle_gamma   90.00
#
_symmetry.space_group_name_H-M   'P 1'
#
loop_
_entity.id
_entity.type
_entity.pdbx_description
1 polymer ?
#
loop_
_entity_poly.entity_id
_entity_poly.type
_entity_poly.pdbx_seq_one_letter_code
_entity_poly.pdbx_strand_id
1 'polypeptide(L)'
;MTDQKVFILTCLFVSISSLTYAELDSLYQTTFIIRSFPSKTPHDAKIFIAGEFAAWYPDVDRCEFEKQSSGEYRLVLHHNRKAFEYKITRGSWDAVEGRSNGRARTNRKYSVEKHGFEVTMDVRSWEDLSHGSYHTLIYILAVAALQIVLLVVAINTIRNKNNSANGALAALLILIALALIGRASTYDPDIFNWQPKLLLLPETILFTYAPLFYIYVHLLLKIDLPYRKFWWLHFLPTTLHVLVYVPYIIMDNQTFIYRVLDTDLFPVFATSGSIAFIYNSIYWRLCFKAVKHYSKAEKDNKSYQKYLQFLRVVIHIKAGYLIIWAFAFLNYGFGWVFNMFTLPITEFSIDLLWVLFSLIIFCIGYYAMKQPELFKEEKKEVKYKDSVLSQEEFDKVKTRLAYLMTSDNVYVNPELTLPDLAIMIPTTHHTLSRVINEGFNQTFSQYINEKRVNAFLEQLQNGEKEESMLRMALNVGFNSKATFNRAFKKFTGTNPRDYLKEHKLKVS
;
A
#
# COMPACT_ATOMS: atom_id res chain seq x y z
N MET A 1 -53.94 -69.90 -3.96
CA MET A 1 -54.56 -68.87 -4.87
C MET A 1 -54.45 -67.45 -4.36
N THR A 2 -53.68 -67.17 -3.36
CA THR A 2 -53.53 -65.84 -2.74
C THR A 2 -52.26 -65.12 -3.19
N ASP A 3 -51.19 -65.85 -3.51
CA ASP A 3 -49.90 -65.25 -3.82
C ASP A 3 -49.79 -64.73 -5.30
N GLN A 4 -50.51 -65.32 -6.22
CA GLN A 4 -50.51 -64.88 -7.60
C GLN A 4 -51.30 -63.54 -7.81
N LYS A 5 -52.34 -63.30 -6.99
CA LYS A 5 -53.11 -62.06 -7.09
C LYS A 5 -52.35 -60.87 -6.48
N VAL A 6 -51.56 -61.08 -5.44
CA VAL A 6 -50.69 -60.05 -4.85
C VAL A 6 -49.55 -59.68 -5.80
N PHE A 7 -48.94 -60.68 -6.45
CA PHE A 7 -47.87 -60.41 -7.44
C PHE A 7 -48.36 -59.65 -8.65
N ILE A 8 -49.57 -59.95 -9.16
CA ILE A 8 -50.18 -59.24 -10.30
C ILE A 8 -50.56 -57.81 -9.89
N LEU A 9 -51.08 -57.56 -8.65
CA LEU A 9 -51.39 -56.25 -8.17
C LEU A 9 -50.11 -55.38 -7.94
N THR A 10 -49.04 -55.99 -7.45
CA THR A 10 -47.75 -55.31 -7.25
C THR A 10 -47.10 -54.97 -8.61
N CYS A 11 -47.17 -55.86 -9.58
CA CYS A 11 -46.67 -55.57 -10.95
C CYS A 11 -47.53 -54.53 -11.65
N LEU A 12 -48.84 -54.49 -11.47
CA LEU A 12 -49.73 -53.45 -11.99
C LEU A 12 -49.48 -52.08 -11.31
N PHE A 13 -49.22 -52.07 -9.99
CA PHE A 13 -48.87 -50.82 -9.26
C PHE A 13 -47.50 -50.27 -9.67
N VAL A 14 -46.50 -51.13 -9.91
CA VAL A 14 -45.18 -50.74 -10.42
C VAL A 14 -45.28 -50.27 -11.89
N SER A 15 -46.12 -50.90 -12.70
CA SER A 15 -46.33 -50.44 -14.10
C SER A 15 -47.18 -49.16 -14.18
N ILE A 16 -48.14 -48.92 -13.24
CA ILE A 16 -48.89 -47.67 -13.18
C ILE A 16 -48.01 -46.53 -12.57
N SER A 17 -47.16 -46.80 -11.60
CA SER A 17 -46.20 -45.80 -11.09
C SER A 17 -45.09 -45.47 -12.09
N SER A 18 -44.75 -46.35 -13.00
CA SER A 18 -43.83 -46.05 -14.13
C SER A 18 -44.49 -45.34 -15.30
N LEU A 19 -45.84 -45.37 -15.40
CA LEU A 19 -46.61 -44.66 -16.41
C LEU A 19 -47.06 -43.24 -15.98
N THR A 20 -46.94 -42.87 -14.69
CA THR A 20 -47.26 -41.55 -14.21
C THR A 20 -46.07 -40.59 -14.10
N TYR A 21 -44.88 -40.98 -14.53
CA TYR A 21 -43.67 -40.12 -14.66
C TYR A 21 -43.12 -40.05 -16.11
N ALA A 22 -43.91 -40.32 -17.11
CA ALA A 22 -43.73 -39.71 -18.40
C ALA A 22 -44.45 -38.33 -18.33
N GLU A 23 -43.85 -37.35 -17.63
CA GLU A 23 -44.07 -35.95 -18.03
C GLU A 23 -43.80 -35.92 -19.54
N LEU A 24 -44.84 -35.64 -20.34
CA LEU A 24 -44.63 -35.23 -21.71
C LEU A 24 -43.60 -34.11 -21.65
N ASP A 25 -42.37 -34.42 -22.07
CA ASP A 25 -41.33 -33.43 -22.24
C ASP A 25 -41.86 -32.44 -23.26
N SER A 26 -42.48 -31.36 -22.80
CA SER A 26 -42.97 -30.29 -23.65
C SER A 26 -41.73 -29.66 -24.27
N LEU A 27 -41.45 -30.03 -25.52
CA LEU A 27 -40.34 -29.48 -26.28
C LEU A 27 -40.65 -28.00 -26.53
N TYR A 28 -39.90 -27.15 -25.88
CA TYR A 28 -39.92 -25.69 -26.16
C TYR A 28 -38.99 -25.42 -27.37
N GLN A 29 -39.43 -24.50 -28.22
CA GLN A 29 -38.64 -24.01 -29.33
C GLN A 29 -38.38 -22.53 -29.07
N THR A 30 -37.12 -22.17 -28.82
CA THR A 30 -36.74 -20.78 -28.56
C THR A 30 -35.74 -20.31 -29.61
N THR A 31 -36.02 -19.16 -30.19
CA THR A 31 -35.12 -18.52 -31.15
C THR A 31 -34.20 -17.54 -30.45
N PHE A 32 -32.89 -17.74 -30.57
CA PHE A 32 -31.88 -16.81 -30.11
C PHE A 32 -31.32 -16.02 -31.29
N ILE A 33 -31.21 -14.68 -31.13
CA ILE A 33 -30.72 -13.78 -32.17
C ILE A 33 -29.62 -12.92 -31.58
N ILE A 34 -28.42 -12.97 -32.18
CA ILE A 34 -27.31 -12.09 -31.86
C ILE A 34 -27.22 -11.01 -32.93
N ARG A 35 -27.41 -9.75 -32.55
CA ARG A 35 -27.41 -8.62 -33.48
C ARG A 35 -26.03 -8.05 -33.73
N SER A 36 -25.17 -8.05 -32.72
CA SER A 36 -23.84 -7.44 -32.83
C SER A 36 -22.78 -8.21 -32.07
N PHE A 37 -21.56 -8.12 -32.60
CA PHE A 37 -20.34 -8.65 -32.00
C PHE A 37 -19.28 -7.56 -31.85
N PRO A 38 -18.27 -7.75 -30.96
CA PRO A 38 -17.11 -6.89 -30.90
C PRO A 38 -16.40 -6.84 -32.26
N SER A 39 -15.81 -5.68 -32.61
CA SER A 39 -15.08 -5.49 -33.87
C SER A 39 -13.88 -6.42 -34.05
N LYS A 40 -13.35 -6.96 -32.94
CA LYS A 40 -12.24 -7.93 -32.94
C LYS A 40 -12.68 -9.38 -33.15
N THR A 41 -13.98 -9.67 -33.28
CA THR A 41 -14.45 -11.03 -33.50
C THR A 41 -13.91 -11.55 -34.85
N PRO A 42 -13.22 -12.72 -34.93
CA PRO A 42 -12.76 -13.28 -36.18
C PRO A 42 -13.93 -13.50 -37.14
N HIS A 43 -13.74 -13.17 -38.43
CA HIS A 43 -14.81 -13.23 -39.44
C HIS A 43 -15.32 -14.64 -39.74
N ASP A 44 -14.49 -15.62 -39.46
CA ASP A 44 -14.74 -17.07 -39.66
C ASP A 44 -15.11 -17.77 -38.34
N ALA A 45 -15.31 -17.03 -37.27
CA ALA A 45 -15.63 -17.61 -35.98
C ALA A 45 -17.00 -18.29 -36.01
N LYS A 46 -17.04 -19.57 -35.65
CA LYS A 46 -18.26 -20.28 -35.31
C LYS A 46 -18.74 -19.83 -33.95
N ILE A 47 -20.03 -19.57 -33.81
CA ILE A 47 -20.64 -19.08 -32.58
C ILE A 47 -21.61 -20.13 -32.05
N PHE A 48 -21.49 -20.43 -30.77
CA PHE A 48 -22.30 -21.44 -30.10
C PHE A 48 -22.99 -20.86 -28.84
N ILE A 49 -24.09 -21.51 -28.46
CA ILE A 49 -24.69 -21.33 -27.15
C ILE A 49 -24.41 -22.57 -26.30
N ALA A 50 -23.72 -22.40 -25.19
CA ALA A 50 -23.42 -23.45 -24.22
C ALA A 50 -24.29 -23.23 -22.96
N GLY A 51 -24.92 -24.27 -22.47
CA GLY A 51 -25.78 -24.18 -21.30
C GLY A 51 -26.24 -25.51 -20.76
N GLU A 52 -27.13 -25.49 -19.79
CA GLU A 52 -27.65 -26.68 -19.10
C GLU A 52 -28.35 -27.66 -20.03
N PHE A 53 -28.91 -27.19 -21.15
CA PHE A 53 -29.56 -28.03 -22.19
C PHE A 53 -28.56 -28.81 -23.04
N ALA A 54 -27.28 -28.46 -22.97
CA ALA A 54 -26.18 -29.10 -23.71
C ALA A 54 -25.07 -29.59 -22.76
N ALA A 55 -25.40 -29.82 -21.48
CA ALA A 55 -24.45 -30.24 -20.45
C ALA A 55 -23.18 -29.37 -20.40
N TRP A 56 -23.31 -28.09 -20.76
CA TRP A 56 -22.23 -27.09 -20.78
C TRP A 56 -21.08 -27.42 -21.77
N TYR A 57 -21.31 -28.23 -22.81
CA TYR A 57 -20.31 -28.41 -23.88
C TYR A 57 -20.29 -27.15 -24.77
N PRO A 58 -19.09 -26.54 -25.02
CA PRO A 58 -18.98 -25.23 -25.66
C PRO A 58 -19.14 -25.25 -27.20
N ASP A 59 -19.16 -26.43 -27.86
CA ASP A 59 -19.02 -26.62 -29.28
C ASP A 59 -20.02 -27.64 -29.88
N VAL A 60 -21.19 -27.78 -29.28
CA VAL A 60 -22.21 -28.74 -29.78
C VAL A 60 -22.84 -28.22 -31.04
N ASP A 61 -22.75 -29.00 -32.15
CA ASP A 61 -23.22 -28.62 -33.50
C ASP A 61 -24.68 -28.11 -33.52
N ARG A 62 -25.59 -28.76 -32.79
CA ARG A 62 -27.02 -28.32 -32.69
C ARG A 62 -27.22 -26.98 -31.99
N CYS A 63 -26.16 -26.45 -31.40
CA CYS A 63 -26.12 -25.18 -30.65
C CYS A 63 -25.29 -24.12 -31.38
N GLU A 64 -24.90 -24.34 -32.66
CA GLU A 64 -24.21 -23.38 -33.52
C GLU A 64 -25.19 -22.36 -34.08
N PHE A 65 -24.83 -21.10 -34.04
CA PHE A 65 -25.60 -20.01 -34.63
C PHE A 65 -25.32 -19.94 -36.13
N GLU A 66 -26.37 -19.84 -36.94
CA GLU A 66 -26.28 -19.61 -38.38
C GLU A 66 -26.25 -18.12 -38.70
N LYS A 67 -25.27 -17.70 -39.50
CA LYS A 67 -25.15 -16.33 -39.98
C LYS A 67 -26.20 -16.06 -41.07
N GLN A 68 -27.02 -15.07 -40.86
CA GLN A 68 -28.05 -14.64 -41.80
C GLN A 68 -27.51 -13.61 -42.80
N SER A 69 -28.19 -13.44 -43.92
CA SER A 69 -27.86 -12.43 -44.94
C SER A 69 -27.94 -10.98 -44.41
N SER A 70 -28.70 -10.76 -43.35
CA SER A 70 -28.74 -9.47 -42.60
C SER A 70 -27.49 -9.17 -41.80
N GLY A 71 -26.60 -10.15 -41.62
CA GLY A 71 -25.44 -10.06 -40.75
C GLY A 71 -25.71 -10.48 -39.29
N GLU A 72 -26.95 -10.69 -38.91
CA GLU A 72 -27.32 -11.26 -37.62
C GLU A 72 -27.02 -12.76 -37.57
N TYR A 73 -26.86 -13.29 -36.35
CA TYR A 73 -26.69 -14.71 -36.10
C TYR A 73 -27.91 -15.28 -35.41
N ARG A 74 -28.49 -16.36 -35.95
CA ARG A 74 -29.74 -16.94 -35.49
C ARG A 74 -29.57 -18.41 -35.15
N LEU A 75 -30.17 -18.82 -34.02
CA LEU A 75 -30.27 -20.24 -33.63
C LEU A 75 -31.69 -20.51 -33.15
N VAL A 76 -32.25 -21.61 -33.63
CA VAL A 76 -33.51 -22.18 -33.15
C VAL A 76 -33.17 -23.36 -32.25
N LEU A 77 -33.27 -23.15 -30.93
CA LEU A 77 -32.94 -24.17 -29.94
C LEU A 77 -34.18 -24.93 -29.49
N HIS A 78 -34.14 -26.26 -29.58
CA HIS A 78 -35.14 -27.16 -29.03
C HIS A 78 -34.68 -27.63 -27.65
N HIS A 79 -35.50 -27.41 -26.61
CA HIS A 79 -35.17 -27.74 -25.22
C HIS A 79 -36.44 -28.14 -24.43
N ASN A 80 -36.24 -28.82 -23.30
CA ASN A 80 -37.30 -29.29 -22.42
C ASN A 80 -37.39 -28.51 -21.10
N ARG A 81 -36.69 -27.37 -20.98
CA ARG A 81 -36.58 -26.59 -19.75
C ARG A 81 -37.36 -25.30 -19.85
N LYS A 82 -38.14 -24.93 -18.82
CA LYS A 82 -38.80 -23.62 -18.71
C LYS A 82 -37.83 -22.48 -18.43
N ALA A 83 -36.73 -22.78 -17.76
CA ALA A 83 -35.66 -21.85 -17.46
C ALA A 83 -34.31 -22.60 -17.47
N PHE A 84 -33.27 -21.90 -17.89
CA PHE A 84 -31.89 -22.42 -17.89
C PHE A 84 -30.87 -21.29 -17.95
N GLU A 85 -29.64 -21.61 -17.58
CA GLU A 85 -28.50 -20.73 -17.73
C GLU A 85 -27.70 -21.09 -18.98
N TYR A 86 -27.07 -20.07 -19.60
CA TYR A 86 -26.29 -20.26 -20.83
C TYR A 86 -25.21 -19.16 -20.98
N LYS A 87 -24.22 -19.46 -21.83
CA LYS A 87 -23.19 -18.51 -22.33
C LYS A 87 -23.05 -18.61 -23.83
N ILE A 88 -22.52 -17.56 -24.43
CA ILE A 88 -22.13 -17.56 -25.85
C ILE A 88 -20.63 -17.83 -25.92
N THR A 89 -20.23 -18.79 -26.78
CA THR A 89 -18.85 -19.23 -26.97
C THR A 89 -18.46 -19.19 -28.43
N ARG A 90 -17.16 -19.26 -28.70
CA ARG A 90 -16.60 -19.51 -30.04
C ARG A 90 -16.01 -20.93 -30.16
N GLY A 91 -16.69 -21.90 -29.55
CA GLY A 91 -16.31 -23.30 -29.60
C GLY A 91 -15.34 -23.76 -28.51
N SER A 92 -14.96 -22.89 -27.59
CA SER A 92 -14.15 -23.28 -26.43
C SER A 92 -14.45 -22.38 -25.22
N TRP A 93 -14.13 -22.87 -24.02
CA TRP A 93 -14.26 -22.09 -22.78
C TRP A 93 -13.23 -20.96 -22.65
N ASP A 94 -12.13 -21.03 -23.43
CA ASP A 94 -11.15 -19.94 -23.51
C ASP A 94 -11.66 -18.78 -24.38
N ALA A 95 -12.64 -19.03 -25.24
CA ALA A 95 -13.20 -18.08 -26.19
C ALA A 95 -14.67 -17.77 -25.90
N VAL A 96 -14.98 -17.46 -24.68
CA VAL A 96 -16.34 -17.18 -24.17
C VAL A 96 -16.64 -15.68 -24.14
N GLU A 97 -17.94 -15.35 -24.15
CA GLU A 97 -18.38 -13.96 -24.02
C GLU A 97 -17.99 -13.34 -22.67
N GLY A 98 -17.48 -12.11 -22.71
CA GLY A 98 -17.14 -11.31 -21.56
C GLY A 98 -18.11 -10.14 -21.32
N ARG A 99 -17.90 -9.41 -20.24
CA ARG A 99 -18.55 -8.10 -19.99
C ARG A 99 -18.01 -7.05 -20.96
N SER A 100 -18.68 -5.90 -21.07
CA SER A 100 -18.22 -4.78 -21.92
C SER A 100 -16.79 -4.33 -21.63
N ASN A 101 -16.26 -4.60 -20.44
CA ASN A 101 -14.91 -4.32 -20.02
C ASN A 101 -13.94 -5.51 -20.22
N GLY A 102 -14.38 -6.61 -20.85
CA GLY A 102 -13.57 -7.79 -21.13
C GLY A 102 -13.39 -8.77 -19.96
N ARG A 103 -13.94 -8.47 -18.79
CA ARG A 103 -13.91 -9.40 -17.66
C ARG A 103 -14.90 -10.54 -17.84
N ALA A 104 -14.66 -11.63 -17.13
CA ALA A 104 -15.59 -12.77 -17.07
C ALA A 104 -17.03 -12.30 -16.80
N ARG A 105 -17.95 -12.88 -17.54
CA ARG A 105 -19.38 -12.61 -17.40
C ARG A 105 -20.04 -13.77 -16.68
N THR A 106 -21.06 -13.48 -15.84
CA THR A 106 -21.99 -14.49 -15.33
C THR A 106 -22.77 -15.15 -16.46
N ASN A 107 -23.29 -16.35 -16.22
CA ASN A 107 -24.19 -16.99 -17.14
C ASN A 107 -25.42 -16.11 -17.42
N ARG A 108 -25.89 -16.12 -18.65
CA ARG A 108 -27.17 -15.53 -19.02
C ARG A 108 -28.27 -16.43 -18.50
N LYS A 109 -29.36 -15.83 -17.99
CA LYS A 109 -30.53 -16.57 -17.50
C LYS A 109 -31.67 -16.42 -18.48
N TYR A 110 -32.23 -17.56 -18.91
CA TYR A 110 -33.41 -17.62 -19.73
C TYR A 110 -34.58 -18.17 -18.93
N SER A 111 -35.76 -17.64 -19.14
CA SER A 111 -37.01 -18.24 -18.73
C SER A 111 -38.11 -17.89 -19.73
N VAL A 112 -39.00 -18.86 -20.04
CA VAL A 112 -40.14 -18.67 -20.95
C VAL A 112 -41.05 -17.52 -20.47
N GLU A 113 -41.28 -17.44 -19.15
CA GLU A 113 -42.16 -16.41 -18.57
C GLU A 113 -41.62 -14.99 -18.77
N LYS A 114 -40.33 -14.80 -18.69
CA LYS A 114 -39.68 -13.48 -18.78
C LYS A 114 -39.33 -13.08 -20.21
N HIS A 115 -38.90 -14.03 -21.02
CA HIS A 115 -38.28 -13.76 -22.30
C HIS A 115 -39.12 -14.22 -23.49
N GLY A 116 -40.18 -15.04 -23.26
CA GLY A 116 -40.95 -15.65 -24.32
C GLY A 116 -40.12 -16.67 -25.13
N PHE A 117 -40.45 -16.80 -26.42
CA PHE A 117 -39.79 -17.75 -27.33
C PHE A 117 -38.79 -17.09 -28.29
N GLU A 118 -38.50 -15.82 -28.12
CA GLU A 118 -37.51 -15.11 -28.91
C GLU A 118 -36.62 -14.25 -28.01
N VAL A 119 -35.30 -14.45 -28.05
CA VAL A 119 -34.32 -13.76 -27.24
C VAL A 119 -33.34 -13.05 -28.15
N THR A 120 -33.35 -11.73 -28.11
CA THR A 120 -32.39 -10.93 -28.85
C THR A 120 -31.30 -10.40 -27.92
N MET A 121 -30.04 -10.49 -28.38
CA MET A 121 -28.91 -10.09 -27.56
C MET A 121 -27.75 -9.53 -28.39
N ASP A 122 -26.82 -8.88 -27.67
CA ASP A 122 -25.52 -8.46 -28.18
C ASP A 122 -24.40 -9.17 -27.41
N VAL A 123 -23.33 -9.54 -28.11
CA VAL A 123 -22.05 -9.95 -27.49
C VAL A 123 -21.15 -8.71 -27.50
N ARG A 124 -20.83 -8.19 -26.32
CA ARG A 124 -20.09 -6.92 -26.21
C ARG A 124 -18.57 -7.08 -26.16
N SER A 125 -18.08 -8.20 -25.71
CA SER A 125 -16.66 -8.55 -25.72
C SER A 125 -16.47 -10.06 -25.65
N TRP A 126 -15.25 -10.52 -25.96
CA TRP A 126 -14.76 -11.87 -25.75
C TRP A 126 -13.68 -11.82 -24.67
N GLU A 127 -13.67 -12.79 -23.77
CA GLU A 127 -12.69 -12.80 -22.67
C GLU A 127 -11.25 -12.85 -23.19
N ASP A 128 -10.97 -13.71 -24.17
CA ASP A 128 -9.65 -13.89 -24.80
C ASP A 128 -9.20 -12.70 -25.67
N LEU A 129 -10.12 -12.02 -26.38
CA LEU A 129 -9.79 -10.92 -27.29
C LEU A 129 -9.72 -9.54 -26.60
N SER A 130 -10.14 -9.46 -25.36
CA SER A 130 -10.16 -8.21 -24.59
C SER A 130 -8.95 -8.03 -23.68
N HIS A 131 -8.04 -8.98 -23.63
CA HIS A 131 -6.89 -9.03 -22.73
C HIS A 131 -5.90 -7.84 -22.83
N GLY A 132 -5.97 -7.01 -23.86
CA GLY A 132 -5.00 -5.92 -24.07
C GLY A 132 -5.01 -4.79 -23.03
N SER A 133 -6.11 -4.57 -22.29
CA SER A 133 -6.25 -3.41 -21.41
C SER A 133 -5.84 -3.67 -19.96
N TYR A 134 -5.90 -4.91 -19.48
CA TYR A 134 -5.64 -5.23 -18.08
C TYR A 134 -4.22 -5.65 -17.74
N HIS A 135 -3.44 -6.16 -18.72
CA HIS A 135 -2.03 -6.49 -18.48
C HIS A 135 -1.25 -5.30 -17.92
N THR A 136 -1.49 -4.10 -18.45
CA THR A 136 -0.85 -2.87 -17.92
C THR A 136 -1.19 -2.65 -16.44
N LEU A 137 -2.45 -2.85 -16.05
CA LEU A 137 -2.88 -2.69 -14.66
C LEU A 137 -2.27 -3.77 -13.75
N ILE A 138 -2.26 -5.03 -14.20
CA ILE A 138 -1.60 -6.14 -13.50
C ILE A 138 -0.12 -5.81 -13.26
N TYR A 139 0.60 -5.34 -14.30
CA TYR A 139 2.00 -4.97 -14.16
C TYR A 139 2.20 -3.81 -13.19
N ILE A 140 1.37 -2.76 -13.23
CA ILE A 140 1.45 -1.63 -12.29
C ILE A 140 1.30 -2.14 -10.84
N LEU A 141 0.29 -2.97 -10.57
CA LEU A 141 0.03 -3.49 -9.23
C LEU A 141 1.14 -4.44 -8.76
N ALA A 142 1.63 -5.33 -9.64
CA ALA A 142 2.71 -6.27 -9.32
C ALA A 142 4.03 -5.54 -9.06
N VAL A 143 4.39 -4.57 -9.91
CA VAL A 143 5.61 -3.74 -9.72
C VAL A 143 5.51 -2.94 -8.43
N ALA A 144 4.35 -2.36 -8.12
CA ALA A 144 4.14 -1.65 -6.86
C ALA A 144 4.30 -2.59 -5.65
N ALA A 145 3.74 -3.81 -5.70
CA ALA A 145 3.89 -4.81 -4.65
C ALA A 145 5.37 -5.20 -4.45
N LEU A 146 6.11 -5.42 -5.53
CA LEU A 146 7.54 -5.72 -5.48
C LEU A 146 8.35 -4.56 -4.87
N GLN A 147 8.07 -3.32 -5.28
CA GLN A 147 8.73 -2.15 -4.70
C GLN A 147 8.46 -2.01 -3.21
N ILE A 148 7.27 -2.37 -2.74
CA ILE A 148 6.96 -2.39 -1.31
C ILE A 148 7.89 -3.34 -0.57
N VAL A 149 8.06 -4.56 -1.09
CA VAL A 149 8.95 -5.56 -0.47
C VAL A 149 10.38 -5.02 -0.40
N LEU A 150 10.90 -4.45 -1.49
CA LEU A 150 12.23 -3.84 -1.53
C LEU A 150 12.36 -2.68 -0.54
N LEU A 151 11.34 -1.84 -0.42
CA LEU A 151 11.32 -0.72 0.52
C LEU A 151 11.33 -1.22 1.98
N VAL A 152 10.56 -2.26 2.31
CA VAL A 152 10.55 -2.88 3.64
C VAL A 152 11.92 -3.45 3.98
N VAL A 153 12.55 -4.16 3.04
CA VAL A 153 13.92 -4.68 3.21
C VAL A 153 14.90 -3.53 3.43
N ALA A 154 14.86 -2.48 2.62
CA ALA A 154 15.72 -1.31 2.75
C ALA A 154 15.51 -0.60 4.11
N ILE A 155 14.26 -0.39 4.52
CA ILE A 155 13.92 0.17 5.82
C ILE A 155 14.49 -0.67 6.97
N ASN A 156 14.45 -1.97 6.91
CA ASN A 156 14.95 -2.86 7.96
C ASN A 156 16.48 -3.03 7.94
N THR A 157 17.13 -2.97 6.76
CA THR A 157 18.58 -3.17 6.60
C THR A 157 19.37 -1.91 6.92
N ILE A 158 18.92 -0.74 6.45
CA ILE A 158 19.59 0.56 6.67
C ILE A 158 19.42 1.01 8.13
N ARG A 159 18.52 0.39 8.88
CA ARG A 159 18.14 0.81 10.19
C ARG A 159 18.40 -0.20 11.24
N ASN A 160 19.43 0.14 11.91
CA ASN A 160 19.78 -0.49 13.15
C ASN A 160 18.69 -0.22 14.20
N LYS A 161 18.01 -1.31 14.58
CA LYS A 161 17.36 -1.57 15.87
C LYS A 161 16.21 -0.65 16.34
N ASN A 162 15.07 -1.30 16.53
CA ASN A 162 13.98 -0.97 17.48
C ASN A 162 13.26 0.37 17.35
N ASN A 163 13.07 0.91 16.14
CA ASN A 163 12.09 1.96 16.00
C ASN A 163 10.69 1.34 15.78
N SER A 164 9.85 1.35 16.80
CA SER A 164 8.47 0.83 16.75
C SER A 164 7.66 1.42 15.59
N ALA A 165 7.91 2.69 15.22
CA ALA A 165 7.28 3.33 14.08
C ALA A 165 7.62 2.65 12.76
N ASN A 166 8.88 2.21 12.58
CA ASN A 166 9.30 1.51 11.37
C ASN A 166 8.69 0.12 11.29
N GLY A 167 8.56 -0.56 12.43
CA GLY A 167 7.87 -1.83 12.51
C GLY A 167 6.40 -1.70 12.08
N ALA A 168 5.70 -0.67 12.56
CA ALA A 168 4.33 -0.39 12.18
C ALA A 168 4.22 -0.03 10.67
N LEU A 169 5.16 0.77 10.14
CA LEU A 169 5.20 1.09 8.72
C LEU A 169 5.48 -0.15 7.87
N ALA A 170 6.43 -1.00 8.26
CA ALA A 170 6.76 -2.23 7.56
C ALA A 170 5.55 -3.18 7.52
N ALA A 171 4.86 -3.37 8.65
CA ALA A 171 3.65 -4.17 8.72
C ALA A 171 2.55 -3.61 7.79
N LEU A 172 2.34 -2.29 7.80
CA LEU A 172 1.40 -1.62 6.91
C LEU A 172 1.75 -1.87 5.44
N LEU A 173 3.01 -1.71 5.05
CA LEU A 173 3.48 -1.91 3.70
C LEU A 173 3.32 -3.36 3.23
N ILE A 174 3.60 -4.35 4.08
CA ILE A 174 3.40 -5.78 3.76
C ILE A 174 1.92 -6.07 3.49
N LEU A 175 1.02 -5.56 4.33
CA LEU A 175 -0.43 -5.74 4.11
C LEU A 175 -0.88 -5.12 2.79
N ILE A 176 -0.36 -3.94 2.44
CA ILE A 176 -0.64 -3.29 1.16
C ILE A 176 -0.14 -4.15 -0.01
N ALA A 177 1.08 -4.71 0.09
CA ALA A 177 1.63 -5.57 -0.95
C ALA A 177 0.75 -6.81 -1.17
N LEU A 178 0.31 -7.46 -0.10
CA LEU A 178 -0.61 -8.61 -0.18
C LEU A 178 -1.95 -8.22 -0.82
N ALA A 179 -2.50 -7.07 -0.47
CA ALA A 179 -3.74 -6.59 -1.07
C ALA A 179 -3.59 -6.26 -2.57
N LEU A 180 -2.45 -5.67 -2.99
CA LEU A 180 -2.16 -5.41 -4.40
C LEU A 180 -2.02 -6.71 -5.22
N ILE A 181 -1.37 -7.74 -4.66
CA ILE A 181 -1.28 -9.07 -5.29
C ILE A 181 -2.67 -9.68 -5.42
N GLY A 182 -3.47 -9.67 -4.36
CA GLY A 182 -4.85 -10.15 -4.39
C GLY A 182 -5.70 -9.41 -5.41
N ARG A 183 -5.52 -8.09 -5.56
CA ARG A 183 -6.24 -7.32 -6.57
C ARG A 183 -5.75 -7.65 -7.99
N ALA A 184 -4.44 -7.76 -8.20
CA ALA A 184 -3.88 -8.12 -9.50
C ALA A 184 -4.42 -9.46 -10.01
N SER A 185 -4.57 -10.47 -9.12
CA SER A 185 -5.11 -11.78 -9.46
C SER A 185 -6.53 -11.75 -10.01
N THR A 186 -7.31 -10.71 -9.73
CA THR A 186 -8.70 -10.58 -10.23
C THR A 186 -8.79 -10.13 -11.69
N TYR A 187 -7.66 -9.72 -12.27
CA TYR A 187 -7.61 -9.29 -13.68
C TYR A 187 -7.06 -10.37 -14.62
N ASP A 188 -6.48 -11.42 -14.05
CA ASP A 188 -5.93 -12.55 -14.80
C ASP A 188 -6.84 -13.78 -14.60
N PRO A 189 -7.51 -14.27 -15.64
CA PRO A 189 -8.44 -15.40 -15.56
C PRO A 189 -7.75 -16.68 -15.07
N ASP A 190 -6.52 -16.94 -15.49
CA ASP A 190 -5.79 -18.16 -15.13
C ASP A 190 -5.46 -18.17 -13.64
N ILE A 191 -4.95 -17.05 -13.13
CA ILE A 191 -4.67 -16.90 -11.71
C ILE A 191 -5.97 -16.96 -10.89
N PHE A 192 -7.03 -16.30 -11.36
CA PHE A 192 -8.32 -16.30 -10.67
C PHE A 192 -8.93 -17.70 -10.62
N ASN A 193 -8.88 -18.48 -11.71
CA ASN A 193 -9.39 -19.84 -11.73
C ASN A 193 -8.54 -20.79 -10.88
N TRP A 194 -7.21 -20.59 -10.83
CA TRP A 194 -6.32 -21.40 -10.00
C TRP A 194 -6.47 -21.11 -8.51
N GLN A 195 -6.50 -19.83 -8.11
CA GLN A 195 -6.59 -19.40 -6.71
C GLN A 195 -7.61 -18.27 -6.53
N PRO A 196 -8.92 -18.54 -6.65
CA PRO A 196 -9.94 -17.50 -6.64
C PRO A 196 -10.02 -16.74 -5.31
N LYS A 197 -9.60 -17.36 -4.21
CA LYS A 197 -9.62 -16.76 -2.86
C LYS A 197 -8.58 -15.67 -2.64
N LEU A 198 -7.63 -15.47 -3.57
CA LEU A 198 -6.76 -14.31 -3.56
C LEU A 198 -7.56 -12.99 -3.65
N LEU A 199 -8.76 -13.03 -4.24
CA LEU A 199 -9.73 -11.93 -4.23
C LEU A 199 -10.04 -11.40 -2.82
N LEU A 200 -9.95 -12.26 -1.80
CA LEU A 200 -10.27 -11.89 -0.41
C LEU A 200 -9.10 -11.17 0.30
N LEU A 201 -7.87 -11.20 -0.25
CA LEU A 201 -6.73 -10.52 0.37
C LEU A 201 -6.93 -9.00 0.50
N PRO A 202 -7.42 -8.27 -0.52
CA PRO A 202 -7.75 -6.86 -0.38
C PRO A 202 -8.74 -6.55 0.73
N GLU A 203 -9.69 -7.46 0.98
CA GLU A 203 -10.70 -7.28 2.02
C GLU A 203 -10.08 -7.22 3.41
N THR A 204 -8.99 -7.97 3.66
CA THR A 204 -8.32 -7.98 4.97
C THR A 204 -7.74 -6.62 5.35
N ILE A 205 -7.40 -5.78 4.38
CA ILE A 205 -6.80 -4.46 4.62
C ILE A 205 -7.83 -3.40 4.98
N LEU A 206 -9.10 -3.59 4.62
CA LEU A 206 -10.15 -2.57 4.78
C LEU A 206 -10.25 -2.01 6.19
N PHE A 207 -10.16 -2.87 7.20
CA PHE A 207 -10.23 -2.48 8.61
C PHE A 207 -8.88 -2.47 9.32
N THR A 208 -7.85 -3.07 8.75
CA THR A 208 -6.51 -3.16 9.35
C THR A 208 -5.66 -1.94 9.07
N TYR A 209 -5.78 -1.38 7.86
CA TYR A 209 -4.98 -0.25 7.40
C TYR A 209 -5.13 0.99 8.28
N ALA A 210 -6.36 1.35 8.63
CA ALA A 210 -6.66 2.60 9.32
C ALA A 210 -6.07 2.66 10.74
N PRO A 211 -6.28 1.66 11.62
CA PRO A 211 -5.67 1.67 12.95
C PRO A 211 -4.14 1.52 12.90
N LEU A 212 -3.60 0.73 11.97
CA LEU A 212 -2.16 0.57 11.86
C LEU A 212 -1.48 1.88 11.44
N PHE A 213 -2.09 2.62 10.51
CA PHE A 213 -1.61 3.96 10.13
C PHE A 213 -1.73 4.96 11.29
N TYR A 214 -2.80 4.90 12.07
CA TYR A 214 -2.98 5.72 13.28
C TYR A 214 -1.90 5.45 14.33
N ILE A 215 -1.61 4.17 14.61
CA ILE A 215 -0.52 3.75 15.49
C ILE A 215 0.83 4.25 14.95
N TYR A 216 1.09 4.09 13.65
CA TYR A 216 2.29 4.61 13.00
C TYR A 216 2.48 6.11 13.22
N VAL A 217 1.42 6.91 13.01
CA VAL A 217 1.47 8.37 13.22
C VAL A 217 1.83 8.72 14.67
N HIS A 218 1.23 8.02 15.66
CA HIS A 218 1.52 8.26 17.07
C HIS A 218 2.96 7.87 17.44
N LEU A 219 3.43 6.72 16.96
CA LEU A 219 4.80 6.27 17.17
C LEU A 219 5.82 7.20 16.51
N LEU A 220 5.54 7.69 15.30
CA LEU A 220 6.42 8.59 14.56
C LEU A 220 6.54 9.96 15.24
N LEU A 221 5.42 10.50 15.74
CA LEU A 221 5.37 11.77 16.45
C LEU A 221 5.71 11.63 17.94
N LYS A 222 5.97 10.41 18.42
CA LYS A 222 6.24 10.12 19.85
C LYS A 222 5.12 10.61 20.78
N ILE A 223 3.87 10.53 20.32
CA ILE A 223 2.67 10.87 21.10
C ILE A 223 2.15 9.59 21.76
N ASP A 224 1.76 9.71 23.04
CA ASP A 224 1.12 8.59 23.72
C ASP A 224 -0.19 8.20 23.04
N LEU A 225 -0.36 6.90 22.82
CA LEU A 225 -1.61 6.35 22.29
C LEU A 225 -2.68 6.48 23.37
N PRO A 226 -3.84 7.10 23.08
CA PRO A 226 -4.98 7.04 23.97
C PRO A 226 -5.30 5.57 24.30
N TYR A 227 -5.51 5.29 25.60
CA TYR A 227 -5.81 3.93 26.06
C TYR A 227 -4.76 2.88 25.65
N ARG A 228 -3.48 3.19 25.75
CA ARG A 228 -2.34 2.33 25.35
C ARG A 228 -2.48 0.86 25.82
N LYS A 229 -3.09 0.63 26.97
CA LYS A 229 -3.35 -0.73 27.49
C LYS A 229 -4.30 -1.56 26.61
N PHE A 230 -5.18 -0.91 25.86
CA PHE A 230 -6.23 -1.53 25.04
C PHE A 230 -6.01 -1.29 23.54
N TRP A 231 -4.77 -1.09 23.10
CA TRP A 231 -4.44 -0.82 21.70
C TRP A 231 -4.98 -1.89 20.73
N TRP A 232 -5.11 -3.13 21.17
CA TRP A 232 -5.64 -4.25 20.39
C TRP A 232 -7.13 -4.08 20.04
N LEU A 233 -7.90 -3.30 20.79
CA LEU A 233 -9.32 -3.01 20.47
C LEU A 233 -9.47 -2.28 19.13
N HIS A 234 -8.44 -1.57 18.68
CA HIS A 234 -8.45 -0.96 17.37
C HIS A 234 -8.52 -2.01 16.23
N PHE A 235 -8.17 -3.26 16.48
CA PHE A 235 -8.22 -4.37 15.52
C PHE A 235 -9.44 -5.27 15.69
N LEU A 236 -10.30 -5.02 16.65
CA LEU A 236 -11.53 -5.78 16.85
C LEU A 236 -12.43 -5.77 15.60
N PRO A 237 -12.65 -4.62 14.91
CA PRO A 237 -13.40 -4.62 13.65
C PRO A 237 -12.76 -5.48 12.57
N THR A 238 -11.43 -5.52 12.49
CA THR A 238 -10.71 -6.42 11.57
C THR A 238 -11.01 -7.89 11.86
N THR A 239 -10.94 -8.28 13.14
CA THR A 239 -11.20 -9.67 13.56
C THR A 239 -12.64 -10.08 13.22
N LEU A 240 -13.62 -9.23 13.54
CA LEU A 240 -15.03 -9.47 13.21
C LEU A 240 -15.24 -9.56 11.70
N HIS A 241 -14.59 -8.69 10.93
CA HIS A 241 -14.67 -8.70 9.48
C HIS A 241 -14.11 -9.99 8.88
N VAL A 242 -12.94 -10.44 9.32
CA VAL A 242 -12.36 -11.72 8.87
C VAL A 242 -13.30 -12.88 9.17
N LEU A 243 -13.96 -12.89 10.34
CA LEU A 243 -14.94 -13.93 10.69
C LEU A 243 -16.12 -13.99 9.71
N VAL A 244 -16.58 -12.86 9.19
CA VAL A 244 -17.61 -12.80 8.14
C VAL A 244 -17.17 -13.52 6.86
N TYR A 245 -15.86 -13.50 6.56
CA TYR A 245 -15.31 -14.11 5.35
C TYR A 245 -14.92 -15.59 5.51
N VAL A 246 -14.89 -16.14 6.74
CA VAL A 246 -14.55 -17.54 6.99
C VAL A 246 -15.38 -18.52 6.14
N PRO A 247 -16.74 -18.39 6.01
CA PRO A 247 -17.52 -19.27 5.16
C PRO A 247 -17.06 -19.29 3.70
N TYR A 248 -16.61 -18.15 3.17
CA TYR A 248 -16.13 -18.02 1.80
C TYR A 248 -14.70 -18.55 1.63
N ILE A 249 -13.88 -18.48 2.68
CA ILE A 249 -12.52 -19.03 2.68
C ILE A 249 -12.54 -20.56 2.65
N ILE A 250 -13.47 -21.19 3.40
CA ILE A 250 -13.58 -22.66 3.49
C ILE A 250 -14.42 -23.28 2.37
N MET A 251 -15.21 -22.48 1.64
CA MET A 251 -16.01 -22.91 0.49
C MET A 251 -15.12 -23.55 -0.58
N ASP A 252 -15.63 -24.52 -1.34
CA ASP A 252 -14.90 -25.04 -2.50
C ASP A 252 -14.69 -23.97 -3.58
N ASN A 253 -13.63 -24.13 -4.39
CA ASN A 253 -13.24 -23.09 -5.35
C ASN A 253 -14.28 -22.88 -6.44
N GLN A 254 -14.94 -23.93 -6.92
CA GLN A 254 -15.93 -23.82 -8.00
C GLN A 254 -17.16 -23.06 -7.54
N THR A 255 -17.70 -23.41 -6.39
CA THR A 255 -18.83 -22.69 -5.78
C THR A 255 -18.48 -21.24 -5.48
N PHE A 256 -17.25 -20.97 -5.00
CA PHE A 256 -16.79 -19.59 -4.76
C PHE A 256 -16.73 -18.79 -6.06
N ILE A 257 -16.11 -19.33 -7.14
CA ILE A 257 -16.05 -18.69 -8.46
C ILE A 257 -17.46 -18.37 -8.95
N TYR A 258 -18.36 -19.36 -8.88
CA TYR A 258 -19.75 -19.17 -9.31
C TYR A 258 -20.41 -17.99 -8.59
N ARG A 259 -20.34 -17.96 -7.25
CA ARG A 259 -20.93 -16.86 -6.45
C ARG A 259 -20.30 -15.50 -6.73
N VAL A 260 -19.00 -15.44 -6.98
CA VAL A 260 -18.32 -14.19 -7.38
C VAL A 260 -18.83 -13.72 -8.75
N LEU A 261 -18.91 -14.61 -9.72
CA LEU A 261 -19.35 -14.30 -11.07
C LEU A 261 -20.85 -13.96 -11.12
N ASP A 262 -21.68 -14.64 -10.36
CA ASP A 262 -23.13 -14.36 -10.28
C ASP A 262 -23.47 -13.12 -9.43
N THR A 263 -22.42 -12.44 -8.91
CA THR A 263 -22.56 -11.24 -8.07
C THR A 263 -23.22 -11.45 -6.69
N ASP A 264 -23.40 -12.70 -6.28
CA ASP A 264 -23.98 -13.05 -4.98
C ASP A 264 -23.20 -12.50 -3.79
N LEU A 265 -21.87 -12.38 -3.94
CA LEU A 265 -21.00 -11.80 -2.91
C LEU A 265 -20.96 -10.27 -2.95
N PHE A 266 -21.53 -9.65 -3.96
CA PHE A 266 -21.49 -8.20 -4.09
C PHE A 266 -22.15 -7.45 -2.91
N PRO A 267 -23.30 -7.86 -2.36
CA PRO A 267 -23.87 -7.21 -1.18
C PRO A 267 -22.95 -7.27 0.04
N VAL A 268 -22.22 -8.38 0.21
CA VAL A 268 -21.26 -8.54 1.32
C VAL A 268 -20.09 -7.57 1.15
N PHE A 269 -19.49 -7.50 -0.05
CA PHE A 269 -18.42 -6.56 -0.35
C PHE A 269 -18.87 -5.09 -0.23
N ALA A 270 -20.06 -4.75 -0.75
CA ALA A 270 -20.60 -3.41 -0.67
C ALA A 270 -20.87 -2.97 0.78
N THR A 271 -21.46 -3.86 1.59
CA THR A 271 -21.73 -3.57 3.01
C THR A 271 -20.43 -3.42 3.80
N SER A 272 -19.50 -4.35 3.65
CA SER A 272 -18.17 -4.30 4.27
C SER A 272 -17.43 -3.04 3.88
N GLY A 273 -17.41 -2.71 2.59
CA GLY A 273 -16.77 -1.51 2.07
C GLY A 273 -17.40 -0.21 2.60
N SER A 274 -18.73 -0.16 2.75
CA SER A 274 -19.43 1.00 3.32
C SER A 274 -19.07 1.23 4.79
N ILE A 275 -19.05 0.18 5.60
CA ILE A 275 -18.65 0.25 7.01
C ILE A 275 -17.18 0.63 7.11
N ALA A 276 -16.32 0.03 6.27
CA ALA A 276 -14.90 0.33 6.22
C ALA A 276 -14.62 1.78 5.80
N PHE A 277 -15.42 2.35 4.90
CA PHE A 277 -15.33 3.77 4.50
C PHE A 277 -15.54 4.69 5.71
N ILE A 278 -16.61 4.47 6.48
CA ILE A 278 -16.90 5.25 7.69
C ILE A 278 -15.75 5.10 8.70
N TYR A 279 -15.32 3.87 8.94
CA TYR A 279 -14.22 3.55 9.84
C TYR A 279 -12.91 4.23 9.44
N ASN A 280 -12.53 4.15 8.16
CA ASN A 280 -11.35 4.83 7.62
C ASN A 280 -11.44 6.35 7.71
N SER A 281 -12.63 6.92 7.53
CA SER A 281 -12.87 8.37 7.64
C SER A 281 -12.70 8.86 9.08
N ILE A 282 -13.14 8.08 10.08
CA ILE A 282 -12.93 8.38 11.50
C ILE A 282 -11.43 8.40 11.81
N TYR A 283 -10.67 7.36 11.42
CA TYR A 283 -9.22 7.30 11.65
C TYR A 283 -8.46 8.38 10.89
N TRP A 284 -8.87 8.70 9.67
CA TRP A 284 -8.31 9.83 8.92
C TRP A 284 -8.46 11.14 9.71
N ARG A 285 -9.67 11.41 10.26
CA ARG A 285 -9.93 12.59 11.08
C ARG A 285 -9.07 12.61 12.35
N LEU A 286 -8.88 11.46 13.00
CA LEU A 286 -8.03 11.35 14.19
C LEU A 286 -6.57 11.64 13.85
N CYS A 287 -6.01 11.08 12.77
CA CYS A 287 -4.67 11.37 12.29
C CYS A 287 -4.50 12.85 11.91
N PHE A 288 -5.48 13.43 11.21
CA PHE A 288 -5.46 14.84 10.83
C PHE A 288 -5.42 15.76 12.06
N LYS A 289 -6.26 15.47 13.08
CA LYS A 289 -6.26 16.21 14.34
C LYS A 289 -4.91 16.10 15.06
N ALA A 290 -4.33 14.91 15.16
CA ALA A 290 -3.05 14.66 15.80
C ALA A 290 -1.93 15.47 15.11
N VAL A 291 -1.82 15.39 13.78
CA VAL A 291 -0.81 16.12 13.00
C VAL A 291 -1.01 17.64 13.10
N LYS A 292 -2.25 18.13 13.04
CA LYS A 292 -2.57 19.57 13.18
C LYS A 292 -2.21 20.10 14.57
N HIS A 293 -2.51 19.36 15.62
CA HIS A 293 -2.20 19.74 17.00
C HIS A 293 -0.68 19.82 17.20
N TYR A 294 0.04 18.80 16.78
CA TYR A 294 1.49 18.73 16.91
C TYR A 294 2.23 19.76 16.06
N SER A 295 1.69 20.09 14.88
CA SER A 295 2.23 21.14 14.02
C SER A 295 2.21 22.53 14.68
N LYS A 296 1.27 22.78 15.60
CA LYS A 296 1.22 24.02 16.36
C LYS A 296 2.19 24.00 17.55
N ALA A 297 2.33 22.85 18.22
CA ALA A 297 3.16 22.71 19.40
C ALA A 297 4.67 22.74 19.07
N GLU A 298 5.09 22.16 17.95
CA GLU A 298 6.50 22.01 17.56
C GLU A 298 6.90 22.91 16.37
N LYS A 299 6.34 24.13 16.30
CA LYS A 299 6.52 25.05 15.17
C LYS A 299 7.99 25.38 14.90
N ASP A 300 8.79 25.51 15.94
CA ASP A 300 10.19 25.97 15.86
C ASP A 300 11.20 24.81 15.71
N ASN A 301 10.76 23.56 15.83
CA ASN A 301 11.60 22.39 15.73
C ASN A 301 11.75 21.93 14.28
N LYS A 302 12.86 22.28 13.62
CA LYS A 302 13.13 21.97 12.21
C LYS A 302 13.10 20.47 11.89
N SER A 303 13.56 19.61 12.79
CA SER A 303 13.54 18.15 12.59
C SER A 303 12.11 17.63 12.54
N TYR A 304 11.26 18.06 13.47
CA TYR A 304 9.85 17.68 13.47
C TYR A 304 9.05 18.24 12.29
N GLN A 305 9.42 19.41 11.77
CA GLN A 305 8.73 19.96 10.59
C GLN A 305 8.84 19.07 9.37
N LYS A 306 9.94 18.32 9.19
CA LYS A 306 10.09 17.35 8.12
C LYS A 306 9.12 16.16 8.26
N TYR A 307 8.98 15.60 9.48
CA TYR A 307 8.00 14.55 9.77
C TYR A 307 6.58 15.02 9.52
N LEU A 308 6.26 16.22 9.97
CA LEU A 308 4.94 16.81 9.79
C LEU A 308 4.63 17.11 8.33
N GLN A 309 5.61 17.52 7.52
CA GLN A 309 5.45 17.71 6.08
C GLN A 309 5.14 16.40 5.39
N PHE A 310 5.89 15.34 5.68
CA PHE A 310 5.63 14.00 5.15
C PHE A 310 4.22 13.52 5.52
N LEU A 311 3.86 13.58 6.81
CA LEU A 311 2.54 13.14 7.27
C LEU A 311 1.40 13.95 6.64
N ARG A 312 1.57 15.27 6.49
CA ARG A 312 0.59 16.12 5.80
C ARG A 312 0.34 15.64 4.38
N VAL A 313 1.40 15.39 3.60
CA VAL A 313 1.26 14.85 2.23
C VAL A 313 0.49 13.53 2.23
N VAL A 314 0.87 12.57 3.07
CA VAL A 314 0.18 11.26 3.14
C VAL A 314 -1.30 11.42 3.54
N ILE A 315 -1.61 12.29 4.51
CA ILE A 315 -2.99 12.54 4.96
C ILE A 315 -3.84 13.20 3.86
N HIS A 316 -3.26 14.11 3.05
CA HIS A 316 -4.01 14.73 1.93
C HIS A 316 -4.24 13.73 0.79
N ILE A 317 -3.26 12.88 0.47
CA ILE A 317 -3.45 11.79 -0.50
C ILE A 317 -4.55 10.84 -0.01
N LYS A 318 -4.55 10.50 1.29
CA LYS A 318 -5.62 9.67 1.88
C LYS A 318 -6.99 10.36 1.81
N ALA A 319 -7.06 11.68 1.96
CA ALA A 319 -8.31 12.42 1.76
C ALA A 319 -8.83 12.29 0.33
N GLY A 320 -7.96 12.46 -0.67
CA GLY A 320 -8.30 12.25 -2.08
C GLY A 320 -8.80 10.83 -2.35
N TYR A 321 -8.13 9.82 -1.78
CA TYR A 321 -8.57 8.43 -1.82
C TYR A 321 -10.00 8.24 -1.26
N LEU A 322 -10.30 8.82 -0.09
CA LEU A 322 -11.63 8.74 0.51
C LEU A 322 -12.70 9.45 -0.35
N ILE A 323 -12.37 10.56 -1.02
CA ILE A 323 -13.31 11.26 -1.93
C ILE A 323 -13.67 10.36 -3.11
N ILE A 324 -12.69 9.72 -3.75
CA ILE A 324 -12.95 8.80 -4.88
C ILE A 324 -13.74 7.58 -4.41
N TRP A 325 -13.42 7.07 -3.21
CA TRP A 325 -14.16 5.96 -2.62
C TRP A 325 -15.61 6.32 -2.35
N ALA A 326 -15.87 7.51 -1.77
CA ALA A 326 -17.23 8.04 -1.61
C ALA A 326 -17.95 8.16 -2.95
N PHE A 327 -17.28 8.69 -3.98
CA PHE A 327 -17.84 8.79 -5.33
C PHE A 327 -18.25 7.43 -5.89
N ALA A 328 -17.41 6.40 -5.76
CA ALA A 328 -17.73 5.05 -6.21
C ALA A 328 -19.01 4.50 -5.55
N PHE A 329 -19.15 4.68 -4.23
CA PHE A 329 -20.35 4.24 -3.51
C PHE A 329 -21.59 5.05 -3.88
N LEU A 330 -21.48 6.37 -3.97
CA LEU A 330 -22.60 7.23 -4.36
C LEU A 330 -23.09 6.90 -5.77
N ASN A 331 -22.15 6.68 -6.70
CA ASN A 331 -22.46 6.27 -8.06
C ASN A 331 -23.17 4.91 -8.11
N TYR A 332 -22.70 3.95 -7.32
CA TYR A 332 -23.36 2.65 -7.19
C TYR A 332 -24.76 2.76 -6.60
N GLY A 333 -24.90 3.48 -5.48
CA GLY A 333 -26.19 3.71 -4.81
C GLY A 333 -27.18 4.45 -5.72
N PHE A 334 -26.71 5.44 -6.48
CA PHE A 334 -27.50 6.15 -7.46
C PHE A 334 -28.03 5.20 -8.55
N GLY A 335 -27.15 4.34 -9.09
CA GLY A 335 -27.55 3.33 -10.07
C GLY A 335 -28.61 2.37 -9.54
N TRP A 336 -28.48 1.96 -8.27
CA TRP A 336 -29.44 1.07 -7.62
C TRP A 336 -30.81 1.76 -7.41
N VAL A 337 -30.83 3.00 -6.91
CA VAL A 337 -32.07 3.75 -6.62
C VAL A 337 -32.82 4.10 -7.90
N PHE A 338 -32.13 4.55 -8.93
CA PHE A 338 -32.74 5.02 -10.19
C PHE A 338 -32.77 3.94 -11.29
N ASN A 339 -32.40 2.69 -10.96
CA ASN A 339 -32.33 1.57 -11.89
C ASN A 339 -31.47 1.88 -13.15
N MET A 340 -30.38 2.64 -12.95
CA MET A 340 -29.45 3.03 -14.00
C MET A 340 -28.22 2.12 -14.01
N PHE A 341 -27.70 1.85 -15.21
CA PHE A 341 -26.50 1.03 -15.37
C PHE A 341 -25.22 1.84 -15.09
N THR A 342 -24.85 1.96 -13.81
CA THR A 342 -23.67 2.72 -13.35
C THR A 342 -22.47 1.84 -13.02
N LEU A 343 -22.59 0.52 -13.18
CA LEU A 343 -21.56 -0.45 -12.80
C LEU A 343 -20.18 -0.19 -13.45
N PRO A 344 -20.07 0.18 -14.76
CA PRO A 344 -18.75 0.44 -15.36
C PRO A 344 -18.02 1.64 -14.72
N ILE A 345 -18.75 2.70 -14.36
CA ILE A 345 -18.18 3.88 -13.69
C ILE A 345 -17.73 3.52 -12.29
N THR A 346 -18.50 2.70 -11.59
CA THR A 346 -18.15 2.21 -10.24
C THR A 346 -16.89 1.35 -10.30
N GLU A 347 -16.81 0.38 -11.22
CA GLU A 347 -15.63 -0.48 -11.42
C GLU A 347 -14.40 0.34 -11.79
N PHE A 348 -14.52 1.29 -12.73
CA PHE A 348 -13.42 2.20 -13.08
C PHE A 348 -12.93 3.01 -11.88
N SER A 349 -13.85 3.50 -11.05
CA SER A 349 -13.50 4.26 -9.84
C SER A 349 -12.76 3.40 -8.83
N ILE A 350 -13.14 2.14 -8.67
CA ILE A 350 -12.45 1.17 -7.82
C ILE A 350 -11.06 0.86 -8.38
N ASP A 351 -10.91 0.65 -9.69
CA ASP A 351 -9.62 0.41 -10.33
C ASP A 351 -8.69 1.61 -10.16
N LEU A 352 -9.22 2.83 -10.33
CA LEU A 352 -8.49 4.06 -10.07
C LEU A 352 -8.00 4.16 -8.62
N LEU A 353 -8.81 3.74 -7.64
CA LEU A 353 -8.38 3.69 -6.24
C LEU A 353 -7.17 2.80 -6.04
N TRP A 354 -7.10 1.63 -6.68
CA TRP A 354 -5.96 0.72 -6.56
C TRP A 354 -4.70 1.27 -7.23
N VAL A 355 -4.83 1.96 -8.37
CA VAL A 355 -3.72 2.67 -9.01
C VAL A 355 -3.19 3.79 -8.11
N LEU A 356 -4.07 4.61 -7.55
CA LEU A 356 -3.69 5.68 -6.62
C LEU A 356 -3.06 5.13 -5.34
N PHE A 357 -3.55 4.00 -4.86
CA PHE A 357 -2.98 3.31 -3.71
C PHE A 357 -1.55 2.84 -3.98
N SER A 358 -1.28 2.35 -5.20
CA SER A 358 0.07 2.03 -5.66
C SER A 358 0.97 3.27 -5.70
N LEU A 359 0.47 4.42 -6.16
CA LEU A 359 1.25 5.66 -6.23
C LEU A 359 1.66 6.19 -4.85
N ILE A 360 0.88 5.95 -3.80
CA ILE A 360 1.25 6.30 -2.42
C ILE A 360 2.59 5.65 -2.04
N ILE A 361 2.81 4.42 -2.48
CA ILE A 361 4.03 3.68 -2.22
C ILE A 361 5.25 4.34 -2.86
N PHE A 362 5.11 4.80 -4.10
CA PHE A 362 6.18 5.56 -4.78
C PHE A 362 6.49 6.85 -4.03
N CYS A 363 5.47 7.55 -3.51
CA CYS A 363 5.68 8.73 -2.67
C CYS A 363 6.44 8.39 -1.39
N ILE A 364 6.07 7.32 -0.69
CA ILE A 364 6.78 6.87 0.51
C ILE A 364 8.24 6.51 0.18
N GLY A 365 8.49 5.78 -0.92
CA GLY A 365 9.82 5.45 -1.40
C GLY A 365 10.66 6.68 -1.73
N TYR A 366 10.07 7.66 -2.43
CA TYR A 366 10.72 8.94 -2.74
C TYR A 366 11.14 9.69 -1.47
N TYR A 367 10.25 9.79 -0.48
CA TYR A 367 10.57 10.42 0.80
C TYR A 367 11.63 9.64 1.59
N ALA A 368 11.61 8.30 1.52
CA ALA A 368 12.62 7.46 2.15
C ALA A 368 14.02 7.71 1.57
N MET A 369 14.13 7.91 0.26
CA MET A 369 15.40 8.21 -0.40
C MET A 369 15.85 9.66 -0.17
N LYS A 370 14.96 10.63 -0.29
CA LYS A 370 15.29 12.06 -0.21
C LYS A 370 15.58 12.51 1.22
N GLN A 371 14.93 11.92 2.20
CA GLN A 371 15.03 12.30 3.61
C GLN A 371 15.22 11.05 4.49
N PRO A 372 16.36 10.35 4.39
CA PRO A 372 16.59 9.14 5.17
C PRO A 372 16.54 9.38 6.69
N GLU A 373 16.73 10.64 7.13
CA GLU A 373 16.58 11.00 8.55
C GLU A 373 15.16 10.79 9.07
N LEU A 374 14.12 10.86 8.20
CA LEU A 374 12.73 10.58 8.61
C LEU A 374 12.56 9.19 9.20
N PHE A 375 13.46 8.36 8.87
CA PHE A 375 13.47 6.98 9.24
C PHE A 375 14.65 6.64 10.16
N LYS A 376 15.61 7.46 10.43
CA LYS A 376 16.65 7.27 11.44
C LYS A 376 16.10 7.61 12.83
N GLU A 377 16.41 6.80 13.80
CA GLU A 377 16.19 7.19 15.18
C GLU A 377 16.94 8.50 15.43
N GLU A 378 16.24 9.57 15.80
CA GLU A 378 16.94 10.66 16.45
C GLU A 378 17.67 10.03 17.62
N LYS A 379 19.00 10.01 17.58
CA LYS A 379 19.74 9.88 18.83
C LYS A 379 19.14 10.99 19.71
N LYS A 380 18.31 10.61 20.68
CA LYS A 380 17.98 11.52 21.75
C LYS A 380 19.32 12.10 22.16
N GLU A 381 19.55 13.38 21.87
CA GLU A 381 20.33 14.15 22.83
C GLU A 381 19.56 13.95 24.11
N VAL A 382 20.06 13.05 24.94
CA VAL A 382 19.54 12.83 26.27
C VAL A 382 19.73 14.18 26.92
N LYS A 383 18.66 14.99 26.93
CA LYS A 383 18.61 16.13 27.84
C LYS A 383 18.72 15.51 29.23
N TYR A 384 19.92 15.60 29.76
CA TYR A 384 20.29 15.06 31.06
C TYR A 384 19.49 15.75 32.16
N LYS A 385 18.27 15.22 32.38
CA LYS A 385 17.49 15.67 33.55
C LYS A 385 17.72 14.81 34.79
N ASP A 386 18.38 13.66 34.66
CA ASP A 386 18.39 12.68 35.75
C ASP A 386 19.77 12.18 36.24
N SER A 387 20.91 12.76 35.82
CA SER A 387 22.15 12.59 36.57
C SER A 387 22.38 13.82 37.37
N VAL A 388 22.29 13.70 38.68
CA VAL A 388 22.70 14.76 39.64
C VAL A 388 24.22 14.89 39.56
N LEU A 389 24.72 15.58 38.51
CA LEU A 389 26.11 16.03 38.52
C LEU A 389 26.23 17.12 39.57
N SER A 390 27.00 16.90 40.63
CA SER A 390 27.22 17.93 41.65
C SER A 390 27.94 19.12 41.02
N GLN A 391 27.68 20.33 41.53
CA GLN A 391 28.36 21.52 41.02
C GLN A 391 29.88 21.40 41.16
N GLU A 392 30.35 20.77 42.22
CA GLU A 392 31.77 20.52 42.45
C GLU A 392 32.39 19.60 41.39
N GLU A 393 31.68 18.55 40.99
CA GLU A 393 32.10 17.62 39.93
C GLU A 393 32.08 18.28 38.54
N PHE A 394 31.09 19.13 38.29
CA PHE A 394 31.01 19.96 37.09
C PHE A 394 32.22 20.87 36.95
N ASP A 395 32.56 21.59 38.01
CA ASP A 395 33.66 22.53 38.03
C ASP A 395 35.02 21.83 37.95
N LYS A 396 35.20 20.67 38.58
CA LYS A 396 36.39 19.82 38.41
C LYS A 396 36.62 19.40 36.96
N VAL A 397 35.58 18.87 36.32
CA VAL A 397 35.65 18.45 34.91
C VAL A 397 35.94 19.63 33.98
N LYS A 398 35.28 20.79 34.23
CA LYS A 398 35.48 22.02 33.47
C LYS A 398 36.91 22.57 33.59
N THR A 399 37.45 22.58 34.80
CA THR A 399 38.83 23.01 35.06
C THR A 399 39.85 22.10 34.42
N ARG A 400 39.66 20.78 34.55
CA ARG A 400 40.54 19.79 33.90
C ARG A 400 40.51 19.84 32.39
N LEU A 401 39.31 20.06 31.81
CA LEU A 401 39.15 20.27 30.38
C LEU A 401 39.91 21.52 29.89
N ALA A 402 39.76 22.64 30.62
CA ALA A 402 40.50 23.86 30.28
C ALA A 402 42.02 23.64 30.34
N TYR A 403 42.51 22.95 31.36
CA TYR A 403 43.94 22.59 31.47
C TYR A 403 44.46 21.80 30.28
N LEU A 404 43.73 20.73 29.85
CA LEU A 404 44.13 19.93 28.70
C LEU A 404 44.17 20.72 27.38
N MET A 405 43.32 21.75 27.28
CA MET A 405 43.29 22.64 26.11
C MET A 405 44.43 23.68 26.11
N THR A 406 44.87 24.13 27.26
CA THR A 406 45.89 25.21 27.36
C THR A 406 47.29 24.68 27.58
N SER A 407 47.48 23.61 28.37
CA SER A 407 48.78 23.09 28.73
C SER A 407 49.20 21.93 27.83
N ASP A 408 48.29 21.00 27.54
CA ASP A 408 48.62 19.78 26.80
C ASP A 408 48.27 19.91 25.31
N ASN A 409 47.58 21.00 24.91
CA ASN A 409 47.20 21.27 23.51
C ASN A 409 46.56 20.07 22.80
N VAL A 410 45.79 19.27 23.54
CA VAL A 410 45.21 17.99 23.01
C VAL A 410 44.36 18.16 21.73
N TYR A 411 43.86 19.40 21.48
CA TYR A 411 43.11 19.75 20.27
C TYR A 411 43.95 19.61 18.98
N VAL A 412 45.28 19.60 19.06
CA VAL A 412 46.16 19.42 17.93
C VAL A 412 46.08 18.01 17.32
N ASN A 413 45.64 17.03 18.10
CA ASN A 413 45.37 15.70 17.55
C ASN A 413 44.16 15.74 16.59
N PRO A 414 44.35 15.51 15.27
CA PRO A 414 43.29 15.56 14.29
C PRO A 414 42.22 14.49 14.52
N GLU A 415 42.55 13.36 15.12
CA GLU A 415 41.64 12.22 15.37
C GLU A 415 40.97 12.29 16.77
N LEU A 416 41.17 13.36 17.52
CA LEU A 416 40.61 13.51 18.88
C LEU A 416 39.10 13.35 18.89
N THR A 417 38.62 12.38 19.64
CA THR A 417 37.18 12.14 19.83
C THR A 417 36.74 12.51 21.26
N LEU A 418 35.41 12.71 21.43
CA LEU A 418 34.84 12.98 22.76
C LEU A 418 35.11 11.82 23.77
N PRO A 419 35.02 10.53 23.39
CA PRO A 419 35.43 9.43 24.27
C PRO A 419 36.89 9.48 24.68
N ASP A 420 37.83 9.79 23.76
CA ASP A 420 39.25 9.90 24.09
C ASP A 420 39.51 10.99 25.14
N LEU A 421 38.90 12.14 24.91
CA LEU A 421 39.01 13.26 25.86
C LEU A 421 38.36 12.95 27.23
N ALA A 422 37.30 12.17 27.26
CA ALA A 422 36.66 11.70 28.47
C ALA A 422 37.58 10.77 29.32
N ILE A 423 38.37 9.95 28.63
CA ILE A 423 39.41 9.10 29.29
C ILE A 423 40.50 9.94 29.91
N MET A 424 40.96 11.03 29.26
CA MET A 424 41.98 11.93 29.75
C MET A 424 41.54 12.76 30.98
N ILE A 425 40.21 12.93 31.13
CA ILE A 425 39.62 13.69 32.24
C ILE A 425 39.06 12.82 33.37
N PRO A 426 39.32 11.53 33.42
CA PRO A 426 38.62 10.42 34.11
C PRO A 426 37.14 10.71 34.41
N THR A 427 36.36 10.83 33.30
CA THR A 427 34.92 11.08 33.38
C THR A 427 34.18 10.31 32.28
N THR A 428 32.87 10.27 32.32
CA THR A 428 32.10 9.68 31.21
C THR A 428 32.01 10.67 30.05
N HIS A 429 32.00 10.14 28.82
CA HIS A 429 31.78 10.98 27.61
C HIS A 429 30.45 11.77 27.70
N HIS A 430 29.51 11.27 28.46
CA HIS A 430 28.24 11.94 28.72
C HIS A 430 28.42 13.16 29.64
N THR A 431 29.08 12.98 30.77
CA THR A 431 29.38 14.09 31.72
C THR A 431 30.19 15.16 31.02
N LEU A 432 31.22 14.77 30.26
CA LEU A 432 32.04 15.69 29.48
C LEU A 432 31.24 16.47 28.45
N SER A 433 30.37 15.82 27.70
CA SER A 433 29.47 16.46 26.72
C SER A 433 28.58 17.51 27.40
N ARG A 434 28.06 17.18 28.61
CA ARG A 434 27.22 18.08 29.40
C ARG A 434 28.03 19.31 29.87
N VAL A 435 29.23 19.11 30.40
CA VAL A 435 30.10 20.19 30.81
C VAL A 435 30.45 21.12 29.65
N ILE A 436 30.73 20.59 28.46
CA ILE A 436 31.00 21.41 27.28
C ILE A 436 29.75 22.18 26.85
N ASN A 437 28.57 21.54 26.83
CA ASN A 437 27.36 22.21 26.41
C ASN A 437 26.86 23.27 27.40
N GLU A 438 26.85 22.95 28.69
CA GLU A 438 26.36 23.86 29.73
C GLU A 438 27.40 24.88 30.12
N GLY A 439 28.69 24.48 30.18
CA GLY A 439 29.76 25.34 30.66
C GLY A 439 30.34 26.28 29.59
N PHE A 440 30.23 25.95 28.31
CA PHE A 440 30.77 26.75 27.21
C PHE A 440 29.72 27.07 26.13
N ASN A 441 28.49 26.59 26.27
CA ASN A 441 27.40 26.75 25.30
C ASN A 441 27.74 26.27 23.88
N GLN A 442 28.50 25.18 23.79
CA GLN A 442 29.06 24.66 22.53
C GLN A 442 28.93 23.14 22.44
N THR A 443 28.90 22.63 21.26
CA THR A 443 29.12 21.18 21.04
C THR A 443 30.62 20.88 21.12
N PHE A 444 30.98 19.59 21.35
CA PHE A 444 32.38 19.14 21.34
C PHE A 444 33.15 19.61 20.09
N SER A 445 32.57 19.39 18.90
CA SER A 445 33.20 19.81 17.64
C SER A 445 33.37 21.34 17.55
N GLN A 446 32.45 22.13 18.08
CA GLN A 446 32.54 23.60 18.10
C GLN A 446 33.65 24.03 19.02
N TYR A 447 33.69 23.46 20.22
CA TYR A 447 34.70 23.78 21.25
C TYR A 447 36.13 23.47 20.78
N ILE A 448 36.37 22.27 20.21
CA ILE A 448 37.68 21.90 19.69
C ILE A 448 38.06 22.78 18.48
N ASN A 449 37.13 23.02 17.55
CA ASN A 449 37.43 23.83 16.38
C ASN A 449 37.72 25.30 16.76
N GLU A 450 37.08 25.83 17.78
CA GLU A 450 37.41 27.16 18.32
C GLU A 450 38.84 27.22 18.83
N LYS A 451 39.27 26.23 19.62
CA LYS A 451 40.67 26.13 20.10
C LYS A 451 41.67 26.07 18.96
N ARG A 452 41.38 25.26 17.93
CA ARG A 452 42.21 25.17 16.72
C ARG A 452 42.27 26.47 15.92
N VAL A 453 41.15 27.20 15.80
CA VAL A 453 41.13 28.50 15.11
C VAL A 453 41.93 29.55 15.91
N ASN A 454 41.80 29.57 17.22
CA ASN A 454 42.56 30.49 18.09
C ASN A 454 44.07 30.20 18.00
N ALA A 455 44.50 28.95 18.07
CA ALA A 455 45.89 28.56 17.87
C ALA A 455 46.41 28.93 16.47
N PHE A 456 45.60 28.79 15.43
CA PHE A 456 45.96 29.25 14.08
C PHE A 456 46.15 30.76 14.03
N LEU A 457 45.29 31.55 14.69
CA LEU A 457 45.40 33.00 14.75
C LEU A 457 46.63 33.44 15.55
N GLU A 458 46.98 32.73 16.63
CA GLU A 458 48.22 32.97 17.40
C GLU A 458 49.47 32.70 16.55
N GLN A 459 49.53 31.63 15.78
CA GLN A 459 50.64 31.35 14.85
C GLN A 459 50.77 32.47 13.78
N LEU A 460 49.66 32.97 13.26
CA LEU A 460 49.66 34.07 12.32
C LEU A 460 50.23 35.39 12.94
N GLN A 461 49.95 35.66 14.19
CA GLN A 461 50.43 36.85 14.90
C GLN A 461 51.92 36.76 15.26
N ASN A 462 52.38 35.55 15.62
CA ASN A 462 53.76 35.30 16.06
C ASN A 462 54.77 35.26 14.86
N GLY A 463 54.30 35.47 13.66
CA GLY A 463 55.20 35.67 12.53
C GLY A 463 55.71 34.40 11.84
N GLU A 464 55.13 33.26 12.03
CA GLU A 464 55.37 32.03 11.28
C GLU A 464 54.92 32.14 9.81
N LYS A 465 55.59 33.02 9.04
CA LYS A 465 55.19 33.43 7.68
C LYS A 465 55.67 32.53 6.56
N GLU A 466 56.47 31.49 6.89
CA GLU A 466 57.07 30.59 5.89
C GLU A 466 56.19 29.43 5.46
N GLU A 467 55.10 29.17 6.14
CA GLU A 467 54.21 28.05 5.84
C GLU A 467 52.90 28.49 5.16
N SER A 468 52.40 27.63 4.27
CA SER A 468 51.09 27.88 3.64
C SER A 468 49.94 27.80 4.67
N MET A 469 48.88 28.57 4.50
CA MET A 469 47.69 28.55 5.35
C MET A 469 47.14 27.14 5.59
N LEU A 470 47.20 26.26 4.58
CA LEU A 470 46.71 24.91 4.70
C LEU A 470 47.60 24.11 5.67
N ARG A 471 48.90 24.27 5.57
CA ARG A 471 49.86 23.55 6.44
C ARG A 471 49.72 24.01 7.89
N MET A 472 49.61 25.30 8.12
CA MET A 472 49.33 25.85 9.46
C MET A 472 48.01 25.30 10.04
N ALA A 473 46.95 25.22 9.21
CA ALA A 473 45.67 24.66 9.65
C ALA A 473 45.78 23.15 9.99
N LEU A 474 46.57 22.41 9.25
CA LEU A 474 46.82 20.97 9.57
C LEU A 474 47.66 20.84 10.85
N ASN A 475 48.66 21.70 11.05
CA ASN A 475 49.51 21.71 12.26
C ASN A 475 48.70 21.98 13.56
N VAL A 476 47.65 22.76 13.51
CA VAL A 476 46.75 22.98 14.66
C VAL A 476 45.63 21.93 14.77
N GLY A 477 45.65 20.86 13.96
CA GLY A 477 44.80 19.68 14.12
C GLY A 477 43.58 19.60 13.22
N PHE A 478 43.46 20.44 12.17
CA PHE A 478 42.39 20.25 11.17
C PHE A 478 42.72 19.12 10.21
N ASN A 479 41.75 18.25 9.91
CA ASN A 479 41.91 17.13 8.97
C ASN A 479 41.74 17.53 7.51
N SER A 480 41.16 18.70 7.23
CA SER A 480 40.91 19.13 5.86
C SER A 480 40.74 20.64 5.75
N LYS A 481 41.07 21.19 4.56
CA LYS A 481 40.84 22.59 4.19
C LYS A 481 39.37 23.00 4.31
N ALA A 482 38.45 22.09 3.98
CA ALA A 482 37.00 22.38 4.04
C ALA A 482 36.52 22.58 5.48
N THR A 483 36.98 21.74 6.42
CA THR A 483 36.65 21.84 7.83
C THR A 483 37.24 23.11 8.44
N PHE A 484 38.51 23.40 8.14
CA PHE A 484 39.17 24.63 8.54
C PHE A 484 38.41 25.88 8.07
N ASN A 485 38.14 26.02 6.79
CA ASN A 485 37.46 27.21 6.23
C ASN A 485 36.09 27.43 6.87
N ARG A 486 35.33 26.35 7.12
CA ARG A 486 34.03 26.41 7.73
C ARG A 486 34.12 26.86 9.21
N ALA A 487 35.06 26.28 9.95
CA ALA A 487 35.30 26.66 11.35
C ALA A 487 35.77 28.11 11.44
N PHE A 488 36.78 28.47 10.65
CA PHE A 488 37.35 29.80 10.64
C PHE A 488 36.29 30.88 10.36
N LYS A 489 35.51 30.72 9.30
CA LYS A 489 34.42 31.64 8.97
C LYS A 489 33.37 31.70 10.06
N LYS A 490 33.09 30.59 10.75
CA LYS A 490 32.12 30.57 11.87
C LYS A 490 32.60 31.39 13.06
N PHE A 491 33.90 31.37 13.41
CA PHE A 491 34.44 32.02 14.61
C PHE A 491 34.95 33.43 14.37
N THR A 492 35.41 33.73 13.13
CA THR A 492 35.94 35.08 12.81
C THR A 492 34.95 35.93 12.01
N GLY A 493 33.87 35.36 11.49
CA GLY A 493 32.89 36.04 10.63
C GLY A 493 33.28 36.09 9.16
N THR A 494 34.58 36.00 8.81
CA THR A 494 35.12 36.12 7.46
C THR A 494 35.88 34.86 7.04
N ASN A 495 36.15 34.71 5.76
CA ASN A 495 36.98 33.58 5.32
C ASN A 495 38.47 33.85 5.56
N PRO A 496 39.35 32.83 5.61
CA PRO A 496 40.76 33.02 5.96
C PRO A 496 41.50 33.97 5.01
N ARG A 497 41.19 34.01 3.71
CA ARG A 497 41.84 34.90 2.74
C ARG A 497 41.45 36.36 2.97
N ASP A 498 40.18 36.64 3.23
CA ASP A 498 39.70 37.99 3.44
C ASP A 498 40.20 38.52 4.79
N TYR A 499 40.24 37.65 5.83
CA TYR A 499 40.83 38.02 7.13
C TYR A 499 42.29 38.44 7.01
N LEU A 500 43.12 37.74 6.21
CA LEU A 500 44.53 38.12 5.95
C LEU A 500 44.66 39.47 5.27
N LYS A 501 43.77 39.76 4.29
CA LYS A 501 43.76 41.03 3.58
C LYS A 501 43.39 42.19 4.50
N GLU A 502 42.35 42.01 5.32
CA GLU A 502 41.88 43.03 6.26
C GLU A 502 42.95 43.38 7.30
N HIS A 503 43.69 42.36 7.81
CA HIS A 503 44.70 42.54 8.84
C HIS A 503 46.12 42.73 8.27
N LYS A 504 46.25 42.90 6.96
CA LYS A 504 47.55 43.11 6.25
C LYS A 504 48.61 42.02 6.57
N LEU A 505 48.16 40.81 6.87
CA LEU A 505 49.03 39.68 7.15
C LEU A 505 49.39 38.97 5.83
N LYS A 506 50.69 38.65 5.65
CA LYS A 506 51.19 37.87 4.49
C LYS A 506 51.56 36.46 4.99
N VAL A 507 51.08 35.47 4.28
CA VAL A 507 51.42 34.04 4.43
C VAL A 507 51.91 33.57 3.04
N SER A 508 52.95 32.72 2.99
CA SER A 508 53.52 32.21 1.75
C SER A 508 52.59 31.25 0.99
#